data_8500c051a081c3e116d9e0397cc1f8b0
#
_entry.id   8500c051a081c3e116d9e0397cc1f8b0
#
_cell.length_a   1.000
_cell.length_b   1.000
_cell.length_c   1.000
_cell.angle_alpha   90.00
_cell.angle_beta   90.00
_cell.angle_gamma   90.00
#
_symmetry.space_group_name_H-M   'P 1'
#
loop_
_entity.id
_entity.type
_entity.pdbx_description
1 polymer ?
#
loop_
_entity_poly.entity_id
_entity_poly.type
_entity_poly.pdbx_seq_one_letter_code
_entity_poly.pdbx_strand_id
1 'polypeptide(L)'
;DRSRGLGDVYKRQANIEKDWNWCVSHNTAGAELENASDRMAQLAIQGPKAMEVLQKLTSVNLSEIPYYAFTTGEFAGQKDVIISNTGYTGAGGFELYFYPEAGEAIWNAIFEAGAPEGIKPIGLGARDTLRLEMGFCLYGNDLSDTTSPLEAGLGWITKFVEGKDFTARAILEKQKAEGLNRKLVGFEMIDRGIPRHGYELVNAEGEKVGEVTSGTMSPIRKIGIGMGYIQTAYATPGTEVFID
;
A
#
# COMPACT_ATOMS: atom_id res chain seq x y z
N ASP A 1 7.94 -9.87 8.00
CA ASP A 1 7.13 -8.69 7.84
C ASP A 1 5.87 -9.02 7.04
N ARG A 2 4.77 -9.15 7.76
CA ARG A 2 3.50 -9.67 7.23
C ARG A 2 2.83 -8.79 6.18
N SER A 3 3.13 -7.53 6.11
CA SER A 3 2.40 -6.59 5.25
C SER A 3 3.18 -6.15 4.02
N ARG A 4 4.49 -6.28 4.03
CA ARG A 4 5.35 -5.72 3.00
C ARG A 4 5.58 -6.63 1.81
N GLY A 5 5.25 -7.92 1.92
CA GLY A 5 5.56 -8.86 0.84
C GLY A 5 4.75 -8.61 -0.39
N LEU A 6 3.52 -8.24 -0.24
CA LEU A 6 2.59 -8.74 -1.20
C LEU A 6 1.79 -7.67 -1.94
N GLY A 7 1.51 -6.54 -1.35
CA GLY A 7 0.82 -5.43 -2.02
C GLY A 7 1.68 -4.65 -3.00
N ASP A 8 2.97 -4.89 -2.99
CA ASP A 8 3.95 -4.07 -3.68
C ASP A 8 4.76 -4.78 -4.76
N VAL A 9 4.43 -6.00 -5.14
CA VAL A 9 5.24 -6.76 -6.11
C VAL A 9 5.55 -5.94 -7.35
N TYR A 10 4.58 -5.23 -7.87
CA TYR A 10 4.78 -4.37 -9.03
C TYR A 10 5.70 -3.16 -8.75
N LYS A 11 5.60 -2.53 -7.59
CA LYS A 11 6.40 -1.34 -7.23
C LYS A 11 7.75 -1.71 -6.65
N ARG A 12 7.87 -2.88 -6.06
CA ARG A 12 9.13 -3.40 -5.57
C ARG A 12 10.02 -3.94 -6.68
N GLN A 13 9.54 -4.18 -7.89
CA GLN A 13 10.41 -4.53 -9.01
C GLN A 13 11.57 -3.54 -9.17
N ALA A 14 11.30 -2.25 -8.98
CA ALA A 14 12.37 -1.23 -9.00
C ALA A 14 13.30 -1.24 -7.77
N ASN A 15 12.91 -1.89 -6.67
CA ASN A 15 13.65 -1.92 -5.41
C ASN A 15 14.08 -3.32 -4.96
N ILE A 16 13.82 -4.37 -5.76
CA ILE A 16 14.12 -5.76 -5.37
C ILE A 16 15.58 -5.92 -4.97
N GLU A 17 16.50 -5.48 -5.80
CA GLU A 17 17.93 -5.61 -5.51
C GLU A 17 18.36 -4.79 -4.29
N LYS A 18 17.85 -3.58 -4.16
CA LYS A 18 18.11 -2.72 -3.00
C LYS A 18 17.65 -3.38 -1.69
N ASP A 19 16.41 -3.84 -1.66
CA ASP A 19 15.80 -4.44 -0.48
C ASP A 19 16.45 -5.79 -0.16
N TRP A 20 16.76 -6.60 -1.17
CA TRP A 20 17.45 -7.86 -1.01
C TRP A 20 18.86 -7.67 -0.44
N ASN A 21 19.64 -6.76 -1.01
CA ASN A 21 21.00 -6.47 -0.55
C ASN A 21 20.98 -5.93 0.89
N TRP A 22 19.99 -5.11 1.23
CA TRP A 22 19.81 -4.64 2.59
C TRP A 22 19.51 -5.80 3.56
N CYS A 23 18.59 -6.69 3.22
CA CYS A 23 18.27 -7.87 4.04
C CYS A 23 19.50 -8.77 4.24
N VAL A 24 20.24 -9.06 3.18
CA VAL A 24 21.45 -9.90 3.24
C VAL A 24 22.52 -9.25 4.12
N SER A 25 22.78 -7.96 3.92
CA SER A 25 23.83 -7.25 4.69
C SER A 25 23.49 -7.06 6.17
N HIS A 26 22.21 -7.12 6.54
CA HIS A 26 21.76 -6.96 7.94
C HIS A 26 21.31 -8.29 8.57
N ASN A 27 21.51 -9.41 7.90
CA ASN A 27 21.19 -10.74 8.44
C ASN A 27 22.26 -11.22 9.45
N THR A 28 22.30 -10.58 10.60
CA THR A 28 23.24 -10.92 11.68
C THR A 28 22.81 -12.14 12.48
N ALA A 29 21.56 -12.56 12.36
CA ALA A 29 21.01 -13.73 13.04
C ALA A 29 21.26 -15.05 12.29
N GLY A 30 21.85 -15.00 11.07
CA GLY A 30 22.12 -16.18 10.26
C GLY A 30 20.86 -16.87 9.74
N ALA A 31 19.76 -16.11 9.50
CA ALA A 31 18.57 -16.67 8.90
C ALA A 31 18.86 -17.11 7.45
N GLU A 32 18.27 -18.21 7.01
CA GLU A 32 18.32 -18.62 5.63
C GLU A 32 17.44 -17.68 4.81
N LEU A 33 18.02 -17.01 3.80
CA LEU A 33 17.33 -16.06 2.94
C LEU A 33 17.34 -16.58 1.51
N GLU A 34 16.20 -16.54 0.86
CA GLU A 34 16.06 -16.91 -0.55
C GLU A 34 15.30 -15.80 -1.29
N ASN A 35 15.86 -15.34 -2.42
CA ASN A 35 15.16 -14.46 -3.34
C ASN A 35 14.34 -15.29 -4.32
N ALA A 36 13.04 -15.38 -4.07
CA ALA A 36 12.09 -16.11 -4.91
C ALA A 36 11.35 -15.21 -5.92
N SER A 37 11.75 -13.95 -6.09
CA SER A 37 11.00 -12.93 -6.87
C SER A 37 10.70 -13.39 -8.30
N ASP A 38 11.65 -14.02 -8.97
CA ASP A 38 11.50 -14.46 -10.37
C ASP A 38 10.66 -15.75 -10.51
N ARG A 39 10.40 -16.42 -9.40
CA ARG A 39 9.67 -17.70 -9.36
C ARG A 39 8.24 -17.58 -8.86
N MET A 40 7.80 -16.38 -8.51
CA MET A 40 6.47 -16.14 -7.96
C MET A 40 5.71 -15.12 -8.79
N ALA A 41 4.49 -15.45 -9.13
CA ALA A 41 3.52 -14.52 -9.71
C ALA A 41 2.48 -14.12 -8.65
N GLN A 42 1.83 -12.98 -8.85
CA GLN A 42 0.81 -12.46 -7.94
C GLN A 42 -0.42 -11.98 -8.70
N LEU A 43 -1.59 -12.27 -8.14
CA LEU A 43 -2.86 -11.64 -8.51
C LEU A 43 -3.52 -11.05 -7.28
N ALA A 44 -4.02 -9.82 -7.40
CA ALA A 44 -4.82 -9.15 -6.37
C ALA A 44 -6.28 -9.10 -6.81
N ILE A 45 -7.16 -9.74 -6.07
CA ILE A 45 -8.60 -9.77 -6.32
C ILE A 45 -9.26 -8.98 -5.19
N GLN A 46 -9.77 -7.80 -5.53
CA GLN A 46 -10.21 -6.81 -4.55
C GLN A 46 -11.66 -6.42 -4.78
N GLY A 47 -12.34 -6.08 -3.71
CA GLY A 47 -13.71 -5.61 -3.73
C GLY A 47 -14.62 -6.36 -2.76
N PRO A 48 -15.83 -5.85 -2.48
CA PRO A 48 -16.72 -6.41 -1.46
C PRO A 48 -17.20 -7.83 -1.76
N LYS A 49 -17.16 -8.26 -3.02
CA LYS A 49 -17.53 -9.61 -3.45
C LYS A 49 -16.35 -10.55 -3.69
N ALA A 50 -15.12 -10.09 -3.47
CA ALA A 50 -13.92 -10.87 -3.74
C ALA A 50 -13.91 -12.20 -2.97
N MET A 51 -14.23 -12.18 -1.68
CA MET A 51 -14.29 -13.39 -0.86
C MET A 51 -15.31 -14.41 -1.40
N GLU A 52 -16.50 -13.96 -1.77
CA GLU A 52 -17.56 -14.82 -2.31
C GLU A 52 -17.14 -15.49 -3.63
N VAL A 53 -16.50 -14.72 -4.52
CA VAL A 53 -15.97 -15.27 -5.78
C VAL A 53 -14.88 -16.28 -5.54
N LEU A 54 -13.89 -15.94 -4.72
CA LEU A 54 -12.71 -16.77 -4.49
C LEU A 54 -13.02 -18.03 -3.71
N GLN A 55 -14.00 -18.01 -2.80
CA GLN A 55 -14.41 -19.17 -2.03
C GLN A 55 -14.92 -20.33 -2.91
N LYS A 56 -15.39 -20.03 -4.11
CA LYS A 56 -15.82 -21.06 -5.08
C LYS A 56 -14.65 -21.86 -5.66
N LEU A 57 -13.42 -21.37 -5.52
CA LEU A 57 -12.21 -21.88 -6.16
C LEU A 57 -11.25 -22.58 -5.20
N THR A 58 -11.59 -22.66 -3.91
CA THR A 58 -10.74 -23.27 -2.90
C THR A 58 -11.58 -23.90 -1.79
N SER A 59 -11.06 -24.99 -1.21
CA SER A 59 -11.61 -25.60 0.01
C SER A 59 -11.14 -24.90 1.29
N VAL A 60 -10.15 -24.01 1.20
CA VAL A 60 -9.73 -23.18 2.33
C VAL A 60 -10.87 -22.25 2.73
N ASN A 61 -11.20 -22.21 4.02
CA ASN A 61 -12.20 -21.26 4.52
C ASN A 61 -11.59 -19.86 4.58
N LEU A 62 -11.90 -19.03 3.57
CA LEU A 62 -11.33 -17.69 3.44
C LEU A 62 -11.76 -16.75 4.57
N SER A 63 -12.94 -16.98 5.16
CA SER A 63 -13.44 -16.16 6.28
C SER A 63 -12.66 -16.35 7.58
N GLU A 64 -11.91 -17.45 7.70
CA GLU A 64 -11.06 -17.74 8.85
C GLU A 64 -9.66 -17.14 8.75
N ILE A 65 -9.28 -16.59 7.59
CA ILE A 65 -7.98 -15.93 7.42
C ILE A 65 -8.10 -14.51 7.95
N PRO A 66 -7.47 -14.15 9.07
CA PRO A 66 -7.53 -12.78 9.60
C PRO A 66 -6.91 -11.77 8.63
N TYR A 67 -7.32 -10.52 8.72
CA TYR A 67 -6.70 -9.45 7.95
C TYR A 67 -5.20 -9.35 8.27
N TYR A 68 -4.36 -9.19 7.26
CA TYR A 68 -2.89 -9.29 7.32
C TYR A 68 -2.34 -10.67 7.68
N ALA A 69 -3.14 -11.72 7.53
CA ALA A 69 -2.67 -13.09 7.62
C ALA A 69 -2.78 -13.81 6.26
N PHE A 70 -2.13 -14.94 6.16
CA PHE A 70 -2.19 -15.79 4.98
C PHE A 70 -2.19 -17.27 5.38
N THR A 71 -2.55 -18.11 4.44
CA THR A 71 -2.40 -19.56 4.51
C THR A 71 -1.92 -20.09 3.16
N THR A 72 -1.48 -21.32 3.11
CA THR A 72 -1.15 -22.02 1.87
C THR A 72 -2.17 -23.13 1.63
N GLY A 73 -2.63 -23.25 0.40
CA GLY A 73 -3.63 -24.27 0.05
C GLY A 73 -3.76 -24.48 -1.45
N GLU A 74 -4.70 -25.34 -1.81
CA GLU A 74 -5.09 -25.51 -3.21
C GLU A 74 -6.06 -24.39 -3.62
N PHE A 75 -5.84 -23.82 -4.80
CA PHE A 75 -6.69 -22.80 -5.38
C PHE A 75 -6.87 -23.04 -6.89
N ALA A 76 -8.09 -23.11 -7.37
CA ALA A 76 -8.43 -23.40 -8.77
C ALA A 76 -7.69 -24.64 -9.32
N GLY A 77 -7.57 -25.70 -8.51
CA GLY A 77 -6.85 -26.93 -8.85
C GLY A 77 -5.32 -26.82 -8.83
N GLN A 78 -4.77 -25.67 -8.47
CA GLN A 78 -3.33 -25.47 -8.33
C GLN A 78 -2.91 -25.62 -6.88
N LYS A 79 -1.82 -26.34 -6.63
CA LYS A 79 -1.28 -26.58 -5.28
C LYS A 79 -0.33 -25.46 -4.86
N ASP A 80 -0.08 -25.39 -3.56
CA ASP A 80 0.91 -24.51 -2.95
C ASP A 80 0.69 -23.01 -3.23
N VAL A 81 -0.57 -22.62 -3.44
CA VAL A 81 -0.94 -21.21 -3.58
C VAL A 81 -0.97 -20.56 -2.21
N ILE A 82 -0.25 -19.45 -2.04
CA ILE A 82 -0.37 -18.61 -0.86
C ILE A 82 -1.59 -17.72 -1.04
N ILE A 83 -2.53 -17.79 -0.12
CA ILE A 83 -3.78 -17.03 -0.10
C ILE A 83 -3.71 -16.05 1.05
N SER A 84 -3.55 -14.78 0.75
CA SER A 84 -3.35 -13.72 1.74
C SER A 84 -4.56 -12.79 1.81
N ASN A 85 -5.09 -12.58 3.02
CA ASN A 85 -6.13 -11.59 3.26
C ASN A 85 -5.50 -10.21 3.41
N THR A 86 -5.02 -9.69 2.29
CA THR A 86 -4.37 -8.39 2.13
C THR A 86 -4.88 -7.68 0.89
N GLY A 87 -4.61 -6.39 0.80
CA GLY A 87 -4.97 -5.59 -0.36
C GLY A 87 -4.59 -4.12 -0.20
N TYR A 88 -4.81 -3.36 -1.27
CA TYR A 88 -4.41 -1.97 -1.37
C TYR A 88 -5.54 -1.07 -1.87
N THR A 89 -6.79 -1.45 -1.58
CA THR A 89 -7.99 -0.76 -2.07
C THR A 89 -8.95 -0.33 -0.97
N GLY A 90 -8.75 -0.83 0.26
CA GLY A 90 -9.68 -0.62 1.36
C GLY A 90 -11.05 -1.31 1.19
N ALA A 91 -11.26 -2.02 0.08
CA ALA A 91 -12.56 -2.64 -0.24
C ALA A 91 -12.65 -4.12 0.17
N GLY A 92 -11.62 -4.63 0.84
CA GLY A 92 -11.46 -6.06 1.13
C GLY A 92 -10.98 -6.85 -0.10
N GLY A 93 -10.59 -8.08 0.11
CA GLY A 93 -10.10 -8.96 -0.95
C GLY A 93 -8.89 -9.77 -0.52
N PHE A 94 -8.31 -10.45 -1.50
CA PHE A 94 -7.17 -11.33 -1.29
C PHE A 94 -6.08 -11.08 -2.33
N GLU A 95 -4.87 -11.44 -1.96
CA GLU A 95 -3.72 -11.53 -2.84
C GLU A 95 -3.27 -12.97 -2.91
N LEU A 96 -3.13 -13.50 -4.12
CA LEU A 96 -2.74 -14.86 -4.40
C LEU A 96 -1.33 -14.88 -4.95
N TYR A 97 -0.48 -15.77 -4.40
CA TYR A 97 0.89 -15.97 -4.88
C TYR A 97 1.06 -17.41 -5.28
N PHE A 98 1.61 -17.60 -6.45
CA PHE A 98 1.70 -18.92 -7.09
C PHE A 98 2.86 -18.94 -8.08
N TYR A 99 3.23 -20.13 -8.54
CA TYR A 99 4.22 -20.28 -9.61
C TYR A 99 3.64 -19.80 -10.93
N PRO A 100 4.44 -19.08 -11.77
CA PRO A 100 3.96 -18.44 -12.99
C PRO A 100 3.20 -19.35 -13.96
N GLU A 101 3.54 -20.64 -14.00
CA GLU A 101 2.90 -21.63 -14.85
C GLU A 101 1.40 -21.81 -14.53
N ALA A 102 1.00 -21.54 -13.30
CA ALA A 102 -0.40 -21.60 -12.88
C ALA A 102 -1.19 -20.32 -13.22
N GLY A 103 -0.51 -19.27 -13.68
CA GLY A 103 -1.09 -17.93 -13.81
C GLY A 103 -2.30 -17.85 -14.73
N GLU A 104 -2.23 -18.44 -15.92
CA GLU A 104 -3.34 -18.42 -16.87
C GLU A 104 -4.55 -19.21 -16.34
N ALA A 105 -4.31 -20.38 -15.75
CA ALA A 105 -5.38 -21.21 -15.20
C ALA A 105 -6.10 -20.52 -14.04
N ILE A 106 -5.35 -19.92 -13.10
CA ILE A 106 -5.90 -19.18 -11.97
C ILE A 106 -6.66 -17.93 -12.46
N TRP A 107 -6.09 -17.18 -13.39
CA TRP A 107 -6.74 -16.01 -13.98
C TRP A 107 -8.09 -16.35 -14.60
N ASN A 108 -8.12 -17.35 -15.47
CA ASN A 108 -9.34 -17.76 -16.15
C ASN A 108 -10.40 -18.26 -15.18
N ALA A 109 -10.02 -19.08 -14.19
CA ALA A 109 -10.93 -19.56 -13.15
C ALA A 109 -11.55 -18.43 -12.34
N ILE A 110 -10.75 -17.40 -11.96
CA ILE A 110 -11.25 -16.23 -11.24
C ILE A 110 -12.27 -15.45 -12.08
N PHE A 111 -11.99 -15.23 -13.37
CA PHE A 111 -12.92 -14.51 -14.25
C PHE A 111 -14.19 -15.31 -14.51
N GLU A 112 -14.10 -16.61 -14.68
CA GLU A 112 -15.28 -17.50 -14.82
C GLU A 112 -16.15 -17.45 -13.55
N ALA A 113 -15.57 -17.67 -12.38
CA ALA A 113 -16.28 -17.63 -11.11
C ALA A 113 -16.85 -16.26 -10.75
N GLY A 114 -16.17 -15.19 -11.18
CA GLY A 114 -16.54 -13.80 -10.90
C GLY A 114 -17.43 -13.15 -11.95
N ALA A 115 -17.65 -13.78 -13.11
CA ALA A 115 -18.48 -13.21 -14.19
C ALA A 115 -19.90 -12.84 -13.72
N PRO A 116 -20.63 -13.68 -12.96
CA PRO A 116 -21.95 -13.32 -12.44
C PRO A 116 -21.92 -12.12 -11.49
N GLU A 117 -20.80 -11.88 -10.83
CA GLU A 117 -20.59 -10.79 -9.87
C GLU A 117 -20.05 -9.51 -10.52
N GLY A 118 -19.80 -9.56 -11.82
CA GLY A 118 -19.33 -8.42 -12.60
C GLY A 118 -17.86 -8.09 -12.39
N ILE A 119 -17.01 -9.10 -12.13
CA ILE A 119 -15.55 -8.92 -12.04
C ILE A 119 -15.00 -8.26 -13.32
N LYS A 120 -14.02 -7.40 -13.15
CA LYS A 120 -13.37 -6.72 -14.26
C LYS A 120 -11.84 -6.73 -14.10
N PRO A 121 -11.09 -6.79 -15.20
CA PRO A 121 -9.66 -6.55 -15.16
C PRO A 121 -9.40 -5.07 -14.87
N ILE A 122 -8.45 -4.79 -14.01
CA ILE A 122 -8.14 -3.45 -13.51
C ILE A 122 -6.71 -3.09 -13.88
N GLY A 123 -6.52 -1.87 -14.38
CA GLY A 123 -5.20 -1.32 -14.68
C GLY A 123 -4.58 -0.56 -13.51
N LEU A 124 -3.32 -0.15 -13.69
CA LEU A 124 -2.54 0.55 -12.66
C LEU A 124 -3.14 1.90 -12.25
N GLY A 125 -3.78 2.61 -13.16
CA GLY A 125 -4.46 3.86 -12.85
C GLY A 125 -5.59 3.68 -11.83
N ALA A 126 -6.35 2.59 -11.93
CA ALA A 126 -7.38 2.25 -10.95
C ALA A 126 -6.76 1.89 -9.58
N ARG A 127 -5.67 1.10 -9.58
CA ARG A 127 -4.92 0.80 -8.35
C ARG A 127 -4.48 2.07 -7.63
N ASP A 128 -3.90 3.03 -8.37
CA ASP A 128 -3.43 4.29 -7.79
C ASP A 128 -4.58 5.15 -7.25
N THR A 129 -5.69 5.23 -7.97
CA THR A 129 -6.88 5.97 -7.51
C THR A 129 -7.49 5.34 -6.27
N LEU A 130 -7.68 4.02 -6.26
CA LEU A 130 -8.28 3.30 -5.13
C LEU A 130 -7.45 3.44 -3.85
N ARG A 131 -6.12 3.28 -3.93
CA ARG A 131 -5.25 3.43 -2.76
C ARG A 131 -5.27 4.87 -2.23
N LEU A 132 -5.30 5.87 -3.14
CA LEU A 132 -5.29 7.29 -2.75
C LEU A 132 -6.59 7.70 -2.07
N GLU A 133 -7.74 7.21 -2.53
CA GLU A 133 -9.03 7.43 -1.86
C GLU A 133 -9.04 6.90 -0.41
N MET A 134 -8.22 5.88 -0.12
CA MET A 134 -8.05 5.33 1.23
C MET A 134 -6.91 5.98 2.02
N GLY A 135 -6.17 6.93 1.44
CA GLY A 135 -5.02 7.53 2.07
C GLY A 135 -3.82 6.58 2.21
N PHE A 136 -3.75 5.51 1.40
CA PHE A 136 -2.63 4.58 1.46
C PHE A 136 -1.42 5.14 0.72
N CYS A 137 -0.30 5.16 1.43
CA CYS A 137 0.97 5.66 0.90
C CYS A 137 1.49 4.82 -0.25
N LEU A 138 2.15 5.50 -1.19
CA LEU A 138 2.87 4.93 -2.29
C LEU A 138 4.37 5.18 -2.13
N TYR A 139 5.18 4.10 -2.04
CA TYR A 139 6.63 4.24 -2.02
C TYR A 139 7.14 4.78 -3.37
N GLY A 140 8.05 5.75 -3.29
CA GLY A 140 8.51 6.52 -4.45
C GLY A 140 7.75 7.83 -4.67
N ASN A 141 6.56 7.97 -4.07
CA ASN A 141 5.78 9.20 -4.07
C ASN A 141 5.62 9.75 -2.64
N ASP A 142 4.83 9.05 -1.81
CA ASP A 142 4.50 9.48 -0.45
C ASP A 142 5.54 9.02 0.58
N LEU A 143 6.28 7.97 0.27
CA LEU A 143 7.36 7.43 1.09
C LEU A 143 8.65 7.36 0.30
N SER A 144 9.76 7.62 0.97
CA SER A 144 11.11 7.52 0.42
C SER A 144 12.12 7.16 1.52
N ASP A 145 13.38 7.03 1.16
CA ASP A 145 14.47 6.79 2.12
C ASP A 145 14.67 7.95 3.12
N THR A 146 14.10 9.11 2.84
CA THR A 146 14.23 10.32 3.66
C THR A 146 12.96 10.67 4.43
N THR A 147 11.93 9.84 4.36
CA THR A 147 10.68 10.05 5.10
C THR A 147 10.56 9.07 6.26
N SER A 148 10.20 9.56 7.44
CA SER A 148 9.98 8.71 8.59
C SER A 148 8.53 8.19 8.63
N PRO A 149 8.30 7.02 9.26
CA PRO A 149 6.92 6.55 9.46
C PRO A 149 6.09 7.50 10.31
N LEU A 150 6.70 8.29 11.18
CA LEU A 150 5.99 9.27 12.02
C LEU A 150 5.48 10.45 11.17
N GLU A 151 6.32 10.97 10.27
CA GLU A 151 5.91 12.02 9.32
C GLU A 151 4.82 11.54 8.38
N ALA A 152 4.88 10.27 7.97
CA ALA A 152 3.92 9.65 7.05
C ALA A 152 2.59 9.23 7.70
N GLY A 153 2.36 9.58 8.97
CA GLY A 153 1.13 9.20 9.68
C GLY A 153 1.07 7.72 10.09
N LEU A 154 2.18 6.99 9.99
CA LEU A 154 2.30 5.55 10.30
C LEU A 154 2.78 5.29 11.74
N GLY A 155 2.71 6.29 12.62
CA GLY A 155 3.10 6.15 14.03
C GLY A 155 2.31 5.07 14.77
N TRP A 156 1.08 4.79 14.36
CA TRP A 156 0.23 3.77 14.97
C TRP A 156 0.76 2.33 14.80
N ILE A 157 1.54 2.05 13.74
CA ILE A 157 2.22 0.76 13.54
C ILE A 157 3.64 0.74 14.08
N THR A 158 4.22 1.89 14.41
CA THR A 158 5.56 2.01 14.97
C THR A 158 5.51 1.77 16.47
N LYS A 159 5.91 0.58 16.93
CA LYS A 159 5.71 0.15 18.32
C LYS A 159 6.92 0.37 19.18
N PHE A 160 6.89 1.39 20.04
CA PHE A 160 7.91 1.73 21.03
C PHE A 160 7.68 0.99 22.36
N VAL A 161 7.49 -0.32 22.30
CA VAL A 161 7.33 -1.13 23.53
C VAL A 161 8.68 -1.56 24.09
N GLU A 162 8.74 -1.76 25.40
CA GLU A 162 9.95 -2.22 26.08
C GLU A 162 10.39 -3.59 25.54
N GLY A 163 11.70 -3.80 25.44
CA GLY A 163 12.29 -5.05 24.96
C GLY A 163 12.14 -5.29 23.46
N LYS A 164 11.49 -4.41 22.70
CA LYS A 164 11.36 -4.51 21.26
C LYS A 164 12.26 -3.52 20.54
N ASP A 165 13.42 -3.98 20.12
CA ASP A 165 14.31 -3.19 19.27
C ASP A 165 13.95 -3.34 17.80
N PHE A 166 14.20 -2.29 17.00
CA PHE A 166 14.01 -2.27 15.57
C PHE A 166 14.88 -1.19 14.91
N THR A 167 15.11 -1.32 13.64
CA THR A 167 15.90 -0.37 12.84
C THR A 167 15.42 1.07 13.03
N ALA A 168 16.36 1.98 13.30
CA ALA A 168 16.14 3.42 13.52
C ALA A 168 15.29 3.78 14.76
N ARG A 169 15.06 2.86 15.72
CA ARG A 169 14.24 3.12 16.92
C ARG A 169 14.67 4.40 17.64
N ALA A 170 15.96 4.56 17.95
CA ALA A 170 16.47 5.73 18.67
C ALA A 170 16.21 7.06 17.94
N ILE A 171 16.32 7.06 16.59
CA ILE A 171 16.03 8.23 15.76
C ILE A 171 14.55 8.59 15.83
N LEU A 172 13.68 7.58 15.74
CA LEU A 172 12.23 7.79 15.77
C LEU A 172 11.72 8.17 17.17
N GLU A 173 12.32 7.65 18.24
CA GLU A 173 12.02 8.08 19.61
C GLU A 173 12.39 9.55 19.82
N LYS A 174 13.56 9.96 19.34
CA LYS A 174 13.97 11.38 19.37
C LYS A 174 12.99 12.25 18.58
N GLN A 175 12.66 11.87 17.35
CA GLN A 175 11.71 12.61 16.51
C GLN A 175 10.33 12.72 17.17
N LYS A 176 9.87 11.65 17.84
CA LYS A 176 8.62 11.67 18.59
C LYS A 176 8.65 12.63 19.79
N ALA A 177 9.78 12.72 20.49
CA ALA A 177 9.95 13.60 21.64
C ALA A 177 10.09 15.09 21.24
N GLU A 178 10.80 15.38 20.16
CA GLU A 178 11.05 16.75 19.66
C GLU A 178 9.87 17.28 18.84
N GLY A 179 8.97 16.41 18.37
CA GLY A 179 7.88 16.77 17.48
C GLY A 179 8.27 16.67 16.00
N LEU A 180 7.26 16.84 15.12
CA LEU A 180 7.43 16.74 13.68
C LEU A 180 7.39 18.12 13.05
N ASN A 181 8.32 18.42 12.16
CA ASN A 181 8.31 19.66 11.38
C ASN A 181 7.30 19.65 10.25
N ARG A 182 6.99 18.45 9.71
CA ARG A 182 6.04 18.23 8.62
C ARG A 182 5.25 16.94 8.84
N LYS A 183 4.10 16.84 8.19
CA LYS A 183 3.26 15.64 8.20
C LYS A 183 2.69 15.38 6.81
N LEU A 184 2.55 14.11 6.47
CA LEU A 184 1.75 13.70 5.33
C LEU A 184 0.27 13.88 5.68
N VAL A 185 -0.45 14.63 4.86
CA VAL A 185 -1.89 14.87 5.01
C VAL A 185 -2.62 14.55 3.72
N GLY A 186 -3.87 14.12 3.83
CA GLY A 186 -4.80 14.07 2.71
C GLY A 186 -5.54 15.40 2.57
N PHE A 187 -5.83 15.80 1.34
CA PHE A 187 -6.61 17.00 1.05
C PHE A 187 -7.56 16.80 -0.12
N GLU A 188 -8.58 17.64 -0.19
CA GLU A 188 -9.59 17.69 -1.24
C GLU A 188 -9.55 19.06 -1.91
N MET A 189 -9.70 19.07 -3.23
CA MET A 189 -9.80 20.33 -3.97
C MET A 189 -11.17 20.97 -3.73
N ILE A 190 -11.19 22.24 -3.37
CA ILE A 190 -12.39 23.07 -3.33
C ILE A 190 -12.70 23.54 -4.75
N ASP A 191 -11.71 24.09 -5.43
CA ASP A 191 -11.81 24.53 -6.80
C ASP A 191 -11.58 23.36 -7.79
N ARG A 192 -11.98 23.59 -9.04
CA ARG A 192 -11.80 22.61 -10.09
C ARG A 192 -10.33 22.47 -10.46
N GLY A 193 -9.75 21.33 -10.13
CA GLY A 193 -8.35 21.01 -10.43
C GLY A 193 -8.03 19.56 -10.10
N ILE A 194 -6.91 19.08 -10.59
CA ILE A 194 -6.36 17.76 -10.25
C ILE A 194 -4.94 17.97 -9.76
N PRO A 195 -4.66 17.76 -8.47
CA PRO A 195 -3.32 17.89 -7.93
C PRO A 195 -2.37 16.86 -8.55
N ARG A 196 -1.10 17.23 -8.70
CA ARG A 196 -0.08 16.35 -9.25
C ARG A 196 1.15 16.33 -8.36
N HIS A 197 1.88 15.23 -8.43
CA HIS A 197 3.16 15.09 -7.75
C HIS A 197 4.10 16.26 -8.09
N GLY A 198 4.71 16.85 -7.08
CA GLY A 198 5.66 17.95 -7.20
C GLY A 198 5.03 19.35 -7.23
N TYR A 199 3.70 19.48 -7.24
CA TYR A 199 3.05 20.79 -7.09
C TYR A 199 3.27 21.33 -5.69
N GLU A 200 3.49 22.63 -5.58
CA GLU A 200 3.71 23.26 -4.29
C GLU A 200 2.39 23.50 -3.55
N LEU A 201 2.42 23.24 -2.23
CA LEU A 201 1.37 23.67 -1.32
C LEU A 201 1.79 24.99 -0.71
N VAL A 202 0.97 26.04 -0.88
CA VAL A 202 1.25 27.39 -0.40
C VAL A 202 0.17 27.87 0.55
N ASN A 203 0.53 28.82 1.44
CA ASN A 203 -0.43 29.50 2.30
C ASN A 203 -1.14 30.65 1.56
N ALA A 204 -1.99 31.42 2.24
CA ALA A 204 -2.72 32.55 1.66
C ALA A 204 -1.82 33.69 1.19
N GLU A 205 -0.61 33.78 1.72
CA GLU A 205 0.42 34.75 1.36
C GLU A 205 1.28 34.30 0.17
N GLY A 206 1.05 33.09 -0.36
CA GLY A 206 1.82 32.50 -1.45
C GLY A 206 3.16 31.88 -1.01
N GLU A 207 3.38 31.70 0.28
CA GLU A 207 4.60 31.09 0.78
C GLU A 207 4.49 29.56 0.73
N LYS A 208 5.55 28.88 0.29
CA LYS A 208 5.60 27.42 0.25
C LYS A 208 5.55 26.83 1.65
N VAL A 209 4.53 26.04 1.92
CA VAL A 209 4.31 25.33 3.18
C VAL A 209 4.37 23.80 3.03
N GLY A 210 4.43 23.29 1.80
CA GLY A 210 4.47 21.85 1.53
C GLY A 210 4.62 21.51 0.06
N GLU A 211 4.40 20.23 -0.22
CA GLU A 211 4.47 19.70 -1.59
C GLU A 211 3.53 18.49 -1.75
N VAL A 212 2.86 18.42 -2.89
CA VAL A 212 1.99 17.31 -3.26
C VAL A 212 2.82 16.10 -3.62
N THR A 213 2.55 14.96 -2.98
CA THR A 213 3.22 13.68 -3.27
C THR A 213 2.40 12.78 -4.17
N SER A 214 1.08 12.81 -4.03
CA SER A 214 0.14 12.05 -4.86
C SER A 214 -1.13 12.85 -5.11
N GLY A 215 -1.72 12.69 -6.30
CA GLY A 215 -2.96 13.37 -6.61
C GLY A 215 -3.69 12.77 -7.80
N THR A 216 -5.02 12.75 -7.73
CA THR A 216 -5.89 12.21 -8.77
C THR A 216 -7.28 12.85 -8.71
N MET A 217 -8.09 12.54 -9.74
CA MET A 217 -9.53 12.75 -9.68
C MET A 217 -10.19 11.56 -9.00
N SER A 218 -10.87 11.78 -7.87
CA SER A 218 -11.65 10.73 -7.23
C SER A 218 -12.88 10.40 -8.07
N PRO A 219 -13.06 9.16 -8.53
CA PRO A 219 -14.25 8.75 -9.25
C PRO A 219 -15.50 8.71 -8.35
N ILE A 220 -15.35 8.49 -7.06
CA ILE A 220 -16.45 8.43 -6.09
C ILE A 220 -16.90 9.85 -5.74
N ARG A 221 -16.00 10.72 -5.36
CA ARG A 221 -16.29 12.08 -4.93
C ARG A 221 -16.43 13.08 -6.08
N LYS A 222 -15.86 12.76 -7.25
CA LYS A 222 -15.84 13.59 -8.47
C LYS A 222 -15.15 14.95 -8.28
N ILE A 223 -14.16 14.97 -7.39
CA ILE A 223 -13.29 16.12 -7.12
C ILE A 223 -11.83 15.67 -7.16
N GLY A 224 -10.90 16.60 -7.32
CA GLY A 224 -9.49 16.35 -7.13
C GLY A 224 -9.20 16.01 -5.67
N ILE A 225 -8.40 14.98 -5.44
CA ILE A 225 -7.90 14.60 -4.11
C ILE A 225 -6.40 14.41 -4.19
N GLY A 226 -5.72 14.63 -3.08
CA GLY A 226 -4.28 14.45 -3.02
C GLY A 226 -3.77 14.11 -1.63
N MET A 227 -2.50 13.76 -1.60
CA MET A 227 -1.68 13.66 -0.40
C MET A 227 -0.44 14.53 -0.59
N GLY A 228 0.07 15.08 0.51
CA GLY A 228 1.27 15.89 0.46
C GLY A 228 1.90 16.06 1.84
N TYR A 229 3.19 16.32 1.87
CA TYR A 229 3.86 16.75 3.09
C TYR A 229 3.67 18.24 3.28
N ILE A 230 3.19 18.62 4.45
CA ILE A 230 2.96 20.00 4.82
C ILE A 230 3.60 20.32 6.18
N GLN A 231 4.04 21.54 6.39
CA GLN A 231 4.52 22.01 7.69
C GLN A 231 3.46 21.76 8.76
N THR A 232 3.88 21.31 9.94
CA THR A 232 2.95 20.87 11.01
C THR A 232 1.97 21.97 11.43
N ALA A 233 2.36 23.24 11.31
CA ALA A 233 1.49 24.38 11.62
C ALA A 233 0.22 24.44 10.73
N TYR A 234 0.28 23.88 9.53
CA TYR A 234 -0.82 23.85 8.55
C TYR A 234 -1.51 22.47 8.48
N ALA A 235 -1.09 21.49 9.28
CA ALA A 235 -1.58 20.12 9.19
C ALA A 235 -2.88 19.85 10.00
N THR A 236 -3.49 20.88 10.56
CA THR A 236 -4.77 20.72 11.28
C THR A 236 -5.91 20.49 10.27
N PRO A 237 -6.78 19.47 10.50
CA PRO A 237 -7.93 19.25 9.63
C PRO A 237 -8.81 20.52 9.48
N GLY A 238 -9.17 20.84 8.24
CA GLY A 238 -9.94 22.03 7.90
C GLY A 238 -9.09 23.28 7.59
N THR A 239 -7.76 23.19 7.70
CA THR A 239 -6.89 24.28 7.25
C THR A 239 -6.94 24.38 5.73
N GLU A 240 -7.20 25.58 5.23
CA GLU A 240 -7.17 25.86 3.79
C GLU A 240 -5.73 26.15 3.34
N VAL A 241 -5.34 25.52 2.24
CA VAL A 241 -4.06 25.72 1.56
C VAL A 241 -4.28 25.76 0.06
N PHE A 242 -3.34 26.34 -0.67
CA PHE A 242 -3.46 26.50 -2.11
C PHE A 242 -2.41 25.66 -2.83
N ILE A 243 -2.68 25.32 -4.08
CA ILE A 243 -1.76 24.58 -4.96
C ILE A 243 -1.33 25.52 -6.08
N ASP A 244 -0.01 25.68 -6.18
CA ASP A 244 0.64 26.45 -7.24
C ASP A 244 1.31 25.52 -8.27
#